data_ca96d52ccac42c37b2e93de86aff91aa
#
_entry.id   ca96d52ccac42c37b2e93de86aff91aa
#
_cell.length_a   1.000
_cell.length_b   1.000
_cell.length_c   1.000
_cell.angle_alpha   90.00
_cell.angle_beta   90.00
_cell.angle_gamma   90.00
#
_symmetry.space_group_name_H-M   'P 1'
#
loop_
_entity.id
_entity.type
_entity.pdbx_description
1 polymer ?
#
loop_
_entity_poly.entity_id
_entity_poly.type
_entity_poly.pdbx_seq_one_letter_code
_entity_poly.pdbx_strand_id
1 'polypeptide(L)'
;MQKVQVTVNDSVVNQFSGSVSLHAGKNTIRVACTYTDKSGQVKRAYKDYTVYFDKKEITFDTDLADKDTDTESITFSAAAFYGSDKIPLTVKVNGEKLSGGETFTAQLSEGENTITLSAEKDGSKAEKSFKIKYTPAEFSIDTDLYDRTVNDADFSFYARMKGQSGSAKLSVILNGKKLSGRDNYTCTLQSGDNRIRLYAKDGDKKIDRY
;
A
#
# COMPACT_ATOMS: atom_id res chain seq x y z
N MET A 1 49.53 -13.19 42.02
CA MET A 1 48.40 -12.29 41.73
C MET A 1 47.45 -12.97 40.78
N GLN A 2 46.17 -13.05 41.07
CA GLN A 2 45.16 -13.61 40.13
C GLN A 2 44.51 -12.47 39.36
N LYS A 3 44.42 -12.61 38.03
CA LYS A 3 43.72 -11.65 37.16
C LYS A 3 42.72 -12.39 36.29
N VAL A 4 41.48 -11.99 36.37
CA VAL A 4 40.40 -12.52 35.50
C VAL A 4 40.10 -11.48 34.41
N GLN A 5 39.92 -11.95 33.19
CA GLN A 5 39.56 -11.15 32.05
C GLN A 5 38.40 -11.82 31.29
N VAL A 6 37.41 -11.06 30.93
CA VAL A 6 36.30 -11.50 30.08
C VAL A 6 36.37 -10.80 28.77
N THR A 7 36.21 -11.53 27.67
CA THR A 7 36.04 -10.96 26.32
C THR A 7 34.73 -11.45 25.71
N VAL A 8 34.08 -10.60 24.96
CA VAL A 8 32.91 -10.93 24.11
C VAL A 8 33.30 -10.62 22.68
N ASN A 9 33.28 -11.63 21.81
CA ASN A 9 33.71 -11.52 20.41
C ASN A 9 35.08 -10.80 20.31
N ASP A 10 36.05 -11.27 21.11
CA ASP A 10 37.42 -10.75 21.23
C ASP A 10 37.58 -9.34 21.82
N SER A 11 36.49 -8.64 22.13
CA SER A 11 36.51 -7.34 22.80
C SER A 11 36.50 -7.51 24.33
N VAL A 12 37.42 -6.79 25.01
CA VAL A 12 37.54 -6.88 26.49
C VAL A 12 36.33 -6.21 27.14
N VAL A 13 35.73 -6.94 28.12
CA VAL A 13 34.68 -6.40 28.99
C VAL A 13 35.33 -5.94 30.30
N ASN A 14 35.21 -4.65 30.59
CA ASN A 14 35.90 -4.05 31.75
C ASN A 14 35.16 -4.24 33.08
N GLN A 15 33.94 -4.80 33.06
CA GLN A 15 33.11 -5.04 34.26
C GLN A 15 32.67 -6.49 34.33
N PHE A 16 32.82 -7.12 35.52
CA PHE A 16 32.45 -8.52 35.74
C PHE A 16 31.02 -8.72 36.24
N SER A 17 30.29 -7.64 36.49
CA SER A 17 28.88 -7.66 36.86
C SER A 17 28.14 -6.69 35.94
N GLY A 18 27.12 -7.16 35.26
CA GLY A 18 26.31 -6.34 34.35
C GLY A 18 25.92 -7.04 33.07
N SER A 19 25.36 -6.28 32.17
CA SER A 19 24.96 -6.73 30.82
C SER A 19 26.09 -6.52 29.82
N VAL A 20 26.18 -7.40 28.85
CA VAL A 20 27.04 -7.27 27.66
C VAL A 20 26.18 -7.22 26.42
N SER A 21 26.58 -6.40 25.46
CA SER A 21 25.92 -6.35 24.15
C SER A 21 26.35 -7.54 23.29
N LEU A 22 25.38 -8.23 22.73
CA LEU A 22 25.59 -9.32 21.78
C LEU A 22 25.27 -8.87 20.37
N HIS A 23 25.99 -9.40 19.38
CA HIS A 23 25.64 -9.29 17.97
C HIS A 23 24.62 -10.37 17.59
N ALA A 24 23.79 -10.11 16.58
CA ALA A 24 22.93 -11.13 16.02
C ALA A 24 23.75 -12.35 15.54
N GLY A 25 23.25 -13.54 15.82
CA GLY A 25 23.90 -14.80 15.50
C GLY A 25 24.83 -15.29 16.63
N LYS A 26 25.95 -15.93 16.26
CA LYS A 26 26.88 -16.58 17.17
C LYS A 26 27.77 -15.56 17.87
N ASN A 27 27.78 -15.60 19.21
CA ASN A 27 28.69 -14.83 20.05
C ASN A 27 29.59 -15.78 20.87
N THR A 28 30.85 -15.43 21.04
CA THR A 28 31.80 -16.17 21.86
C THR A 28 32.15 -15.33 23.08
N ILE A 29 31.91 -15.88 24.27
CA ILE A 29 32.30 -15.28 25.55
C ILE A 29 33.46 -16.10 26.11
N ARG A 30 34.64 -15.48 26.21
CA ARG A 30 35.81 -16.09 26.79
C ARG A 30 36.07 -15.55 28.20
N VAL A 31 36.18 -16.45 29.18
CA VAL A 31 36.64 -16.14 30.51
C VAL A 31 38.05 -16.69 30.66
N ALA A 32 39.02 -15.79 30.82
CA ALA A 32 40.44 -16.15 31.01
C ALA A 32 40.92 -15.76 32.41
N CYS A 33 41.69 -16.63 32.99
CA CYS A 33 42.34 -16.40 34.30
C CYS A 33 43.86 -16.54 34.11
N THR A 34 44.61 -15.58 34.64
CA THR A 34 46.07 -15.65 34.77
C THR A 34 46.40 -15.72 36.24
N TYR A 35 47.17 -16.70 36.62
CA TYR A 35 47.56 -16.90 38.02
C TYR A 35 49.04 -17.34 38.12
N THR A 36 49.67 -17.09 39.25
CA THR A 36 51.02 -17.59 39.56
C THR A 36 50.89 -18.84 40.41
N ASP A 37 51.48 -19.94 39.98
CA ASP A 37 51.48 -21.21 40.72
C ASP A 37 52.45 -21.16 41.91
N LYS A 38 52.47 -22.27 42.70
CA LYS A 38 53.33 -22.36 43.87
C LYS A 38 54.84 -22.37 43.57
N SER A 39 55.22 -22.61 42.33
CA SER A 39 56.61 -22.55 41.86
C SER A 39 57.01 -21.18 41.33
N GLY A 40 56.12 -20.19 41.38
CA GLY A 40 56.37 -18.85 40.87
C GLY A 40 56.12 -18.71 39.35
N GLN A 41 55.65 -19.76 38.68
CA GLN A 41 55.37 -19.70 37.21
C GLN A 41 54.00 -19.10 36.93
N VAL A 42 53.93 -18.22 35.93
CA VAL A 42 52.65 -17.66 35.44
C VAL A 42 51.93 -18.70 34.58
N LYS A 43 50.72 -19.06 34.96
CA LYS A 43 49.84 -19.96 34.26
C LYS A 43 48.62 -19.21 33.75
N ARG A 44 48.08 -19.66 32.60
CA ARG A 44 46.88 -19.11 32.02
C ARG A 44 45.88 -20.25 31.72
N ALA A 45 44.64 -20.06 32.15
CA ALA A 45 43.51 -20.92 31.80
C ALA A 45 42.39 -20.11 31.22
N TYR A 46 41.63 -20.68 30.32
CA TYR A 46 40.46 -20.03 29.77
C TYR A 46 39.36 -21.03 29.47
N LYS A 47 38.12 -20.51 29.38
CA LYS A 47 36.96 -21.27 28.95
C LYS A 47 36.12 -20.38 28.00
N ASP A 48 35.71 -20.97 26.89
CA ASP A 48 34.84 -20.32 25.91
C ASP A 48 33.41 -20.84 26.10
N TYR A 49 32.47 -19.89 25.98
CA TYR A 49 31.03 -20.14 25.93
C TYR A 49 30.49 -19.58 24.61
N THR A 50 29.61 -20.33 23.97
CA THR A 50 28.91 -19.88 22.77
C THR A 50 27.48 -19.49 23.14
N VAL A 51 27.08 -18.28 22.78
CA VAL A 51 25.71 -17.77 22.92
C VAL A 51 25.21 -17.37 21.55
N TYR A 52 24.06 -17.90 21.15
CA TYR A 52 23.37 -17.48 19.94
C TYR A 52 22.33 -16.43 20.32
N PHE A 53 22.42 -15.24 19.72
CA PHE A 53 21.43 -14.19 19.85
C PHE A 53 20.60 -14.11 18.57
N ASP A 54 19.36 -14.58 18.65
CA ASP A 54 18.40 -14.44 17.56
C ASP A 54 17.67 -13.10 17.69
N LYS A 55 18.15 -12.10 16.92
CA LYS A 55 17.52 -10.79 16.89
C LYS A 55 16.24 -10.87 16.07
N LYS A 56 15.12 -10.84 16.75
CA LYS A 56 13.83 -10.72 16.08
C LYS A 56 13.72 -9.35 15.38
N GLU A 57 13.17 -9.34 14.17
CA GLU A 57 12.91 -8.14 13.39
C GLU A 57 11.41 -8.00 13.15
N ILE A 58 10.96 -6.75 12.95
CA ILE A 58 9.59 -6.47 12.55
C ILE A 58 9.51 -6.60 11.03
N THR A 59 8.55 -7.41 10.56
CA THR A 59 8.23 -7.60 9.14
C THR A 59 6.76 -7.29 8.89
N PHE A 60 6.44 -6.88 7.64
CA PHE A 60 5.08 -6.63 7.19
C PHE A 60 4.70 -7.63 6.11
N ASP A 61 3.56 -8.30 6.31
CA ASP A 61 2.89 -9.11 5.31
C ASP A 61 1.73 -8.30 4.73
N THR A 62 1.76 -8.03 3.42
CA THR A 62 0.78 -7.18 2.75
C THR A 62 0.81 -7.40 1.24
N ASP A 63 -0.36 -7.25 0.61
CA ASP A 63 -0.53 -7.22 -0.84
C ASP A 63 -0.40 -5.81 -1.46
N LEU A 64 -0.06 -4.79 -0.63
CA LEU A 64 0.24 -3.45 -1.12
C LEU A 64 1.50 -3.44 -1.97
N ALA A 65 1.39 -2.72 -3.09
CA ALA A 65 2.51 -2.34 -3.95
C ALA A 65 2.28 -0.93 -4.49
N ASP A 66 3.35 -0.25 -4.87
CA ASP A 66 3.25 1.02 -5.59
C ASP A 66 2.50 0.79 -6.90
N LYS A 67 1.49 1.61 -7.19
CA LYS A 67 0.68 1.49 -8.40
C LYS A 67 -0.08 2.76 -8.75
N ASP A 68 -0.48 2.85 -10.03
CA ASP A 68 -1.48 3.79 -10.51
C ASP A 68 -2.87 3.14 -10.50
N THR A 69 -3.91 3.94 -10.25
CA THR A 69 -5.31 3.49 -10.25
C THR A 69 -6.24 4.61 -10.73
N ASP A 70 -7.35 4.23 -11.32
CA ASP A 70 -8.47 5.12 -11.67
C ASP A 70 -9.65 5.00 -10.68
N THR A 71 -9.51 4.17 -9.65
CA THR A 71 -10.51 4.00 -8.61
C THR A 71 -10.21 4.86 -7.39
N GLU A 72 -11.25 5.52 -6.86
CA GLU A 72 -11.18 6.42 -5.71
C GLU A 72 -10.82 5.71 -4.40
N SER A 73 -10.90 4.38 -4.36
CA SER A 73 -10.55 3.61 -3.18
C SER A 73 -9.81 2.33 -3.53
N ILE A 74 -8.96 1.86 -2.62
CA ILE A 74 -8.31 0.56 -2.72
C ILE A 74 -8.52 -0.24 -1.45
N THR A 75 -8.66 -1.55 -1.60
CA THR A 75 -8.72 -2.49 -0.48
C THR A 75 -7.47 -3.36 -0.52
N PHE A 76 -6.88 -3.58 0.65
CA PHE A 76 -5.66 -4.37 0.81
C PHE A 76 -5.64 -5.08 2.16
N SER A 77 -4.83 -6.13 2.25
CA SER A 77 -4.51 -6.82 3.49
C SER A 77 -3.17 -6.35 4.05
N ALA A 78 -3.05 -6.28 5.38
CA ALA A 78 -1.78 -6.00 6.03
C ALA A 78 -1.71 -6.58 7.44
N ALA A 79 -0.55 -7.14 7.79
CA ALA A 79 -0.22 -7.62 9.12
C ALA A 79 1.24 -7.30 9.45
N ALA A 80 1.55 -7.17 10.74
CA ALA A 80 2.91 -6.99 11.23
C ALA A 80 3.31 -8.16 12.14
N PHE A 81 4.56 -8.57 12.05
CA PHE A 81 5.14 -9.68 12.83
C PHE A 81 6.45 -9.26 13.46
N TYR A 82 6.72 -9.75 14.67
CA TYR A 82 8.01 -9.66 15.34
C TYR A 82 8.58 -11.08 15.49
N GLY A 83 9.50 -11.46 14.60
CA GLY A 83 9.81 -12.86 14.33
C GLY A 83 8.58 -13.58 13.77
N SER A 84 8.06 -14.59 14.49
CA SER A 84 6.83 -15.31 14.14
C SER A 84 5.56 -14.77 14.82
N ASP A 85 5.70 -13.85 15.77
CA ASP A 85 4.59 -13.39 16.61
C ASP A 85 3.87 -12.22 15.93
N LYS A 86 2.55 -12.32 15.72
CA LYS A 86 1.73 -11.22 15.20
C LYS A 86 1.65 -10.10 16.22
N ILE A 87 1.90 -8.86 15.78
CA ILE A 87 1.93 -7.67 16.62
C ILE A 87 0.97 -6.60 16.12
N PRO A 88 0.60 -5.60 16.93
CA PRO A 88 -0.24 -4.48 16.51
C PRO A 88 0.37 -3.73 15.33
N LEU A 89 -0.45 -3.47 14.31
CA LEU A 89 -0.14 -2.69 13.12
C LEU A 89 -0.86 -1.35 13.17
N THR A 90 -0.18 -0.29 12.82
CA THR A 90 -0.78 1.01 12.53
C THR A 90 -0.67 1.29 11.03
N VAL A 91 -1.81 1.60 10.41
CA VAL A 91 -1.90 1.99 9.00
C VAL A 91 -2.28 3.46 8.92
N LYS A 92 -1.61 4.22 8.07
CA LYS A 92 -1.94 5.62 7.78
C LYS A 92 -2.09 5.82 6.28
N VAL A 93 -3.02 6.68 5.89
CA VAL A 93 -3.20 7.17 4.51
C VAL A 93 -3.00 8.67 4.52
N ASN A 94 -2.02 9.17 3.78
CA ASN A 94 -1.65 10.60 3.76
C ASN A 94 -1.43 11.20 5.17
N GLY A 95 -0.89 10.38 6.09
CA GLY A 95 -0.64 10.77 7.48
C GLY A 95 -1.80 10.53 8.45
N GLU A 96 -3.03 10.31 7.97
CA GLU A 96 -4.20 10.04 8.80
C GLU A 96 -4.35 8.55 9.10
N LYS A 97 -4.68 8.22 10.36
CA LYS A 97 -4.82 6.82 10.80
C LYS A 97 -6.05 6.18 10.15
N LEU A 98 -5.83 5.03 9.52
CA LEU A 98 -6.88 4.19 8.95
C LEU A 98 -7.27 3.10 9.96
N SER A 99 -8.57 2.99 10.24
CA SER A 99 -9.10 1.90 11.06
C SER A 99 -9.35 0.66 10.21
N GLY A 100 -9.04 -0.51 10.75
CA GLY A 100 -9.26 -1.78 10.09
C GLY A 100 -8.73 -2.92 10.96
N GLY A 101 -8.95 -4.15 10.52
CA GLY A 101 -8.43 -5.37 11.15
C GLY A 101 -7.26 -5.94 10.36
N GLU A 102 -7.54 -6.99 9.58
CA GLU A 102 -6.58 -7.59 8.64
C GLU A 102 -6.75 -7.03 7.23
N THR A 103 -7.93 -6.48 6.94
CA THR A 103 -8.26 -5.83 5.66
C THR A 103 -8.57 -4.36 5.91
N PHE A 104 -8.06 -3.51 5.05
CA PHE A 104 -8.18 -2.05 5.09
C PHE A 104 -8.75 -1.55 3.77
N THR A 105 -9.60 -0.52 3.83
CA THR A 105 -10.07 0.20 2.64
C THR A 105 -9.66 1.65 2.77
N ALA A 106 -8.76 2.08 1.89
CA ALA A 106 -8.25 3.45 1.84
C ALA A 106 -9.01 4.26 0.79
N GLN A 107 -9.52 5.43 1.17
CA GLN A 107 -9.99 6.45 0.24
C GLN A 107 -8.78 7.25 -0.25
N LEU A 108 -8.73 7.51 -1.54
CA LEU A 108 -7.62 8.19 -2.21
C LEU A 108 -8.04 9.60 -2.64
N SER A 109 -7.14 10.54 -2.49
CA SER A 109 -7.26 11.86 -3.12
C SER A 109 -6.65 11.82 -4.51
N GLU A 110 -7.14 12.66 -5.42
CA GLU A 110 -6.53 12.80 -6.76
C GLU A 110 -5.04 13.15 -6.64
N GLY A 111 -4.21 12.47 -7.42
CA GLY A 111 -2.75 12.57 -7.39
C GLY A 111 -2.09 11.48 -6.55
N GLU A 112 -0.89 11.77 -6.02
CA GLU A 112 -0.10 10.82 -5.24
C GLU A 112 -0.64 10.69 -3.80
N ASN A 113 -0.89 9.45 -3.38
CA ASN A 113 -1.26 9.09 -2.02
C ASN A 113 -0.16 8.20 -1.42
N THR A 114 0.10 8.38 -0.13
CA THR A 114 1.06 7.56 0.60
C THR A 114 0.34 6.72 1.64
N ILE A 115 0.51 5.41 1.57
CA ILE A 115 0.03 4.47 2.60
C ILE A 115 1.24 3.99 3.39
N THR A 116 1.21 4.21 4.70
CA THR A 116 2.30 3.87 5.61
C THR A 116 1.85 2.81 6.60
N LEU A 117 2.60 1.72 6.66
CA LEU A 117 2.51 0.66 7.67
C LEU A 117 3.57 0.90 8.72
N SER A 118 3.22 0.90 9.99
CA SER A 118 4.17 1.03 11.10
C SER A 118 3.83 0.12 12.25
N ALA A 119 4.86 -0.43 12.90
CA ALA A 119 4.73 -1.28 14.08
C ALA A 119 5.90 -1.07 15.03
N GLU A 120 5.66 -1.32 16.33
CA GLU A 120 6.65 -1.23 17.38
C GLU A 120 6.50 -2.41 18.33
N LYS A 121 7.62 -3.03 18.72
CA LYS A 121 7.68 -4.11 19.70
C LYS A 121 9.06 -4.17 20.35
N ASP A 122 9.08 -4.24 21.69
CA ASP A 122 10.30 -4.41 22.50
C ASP A 122 11.43 -3.40 22.15
N GLY A 123 11.04 -2.13 21.90
CA GLY A 123 11.95 -1.05 21.51
C GLY A 123 12.39 -1.07 20.04
N SER A 124 12.02 -2.10 19.27
CA SER A 124 12.19 -2.14 17.83
C SER A 124 11.05 -1.42 17.15
N LYS A 125 11.35 -0.62 16.09
CA LYS A 125 10.36 0.08 15.26
C LYS A 125 10.64 -0.23 13.80
N ALA A 126 9.58 -0.41 13.03
CA ALA A 126 9.67 -0.53 11.58
C ALA A 126 8.54 0.27 10.92
N GLU A 127 8.85 0.78 9.73
CA GLU A 127 7.91 1.51 8.89
C GLU A 127 8.15 1.12 7.43
N LYS A 128 7.06 1.01 6.66
CA LYS A 128 7.09 0.77 5.22
C LYS A 128 6.02 1.60 4.55
N SER A 129 6.37 2.34 3.50
CA SER A 129 5.46 3.21 2.78
C SER A 129 5.29 2.76 1.34
N PHE A 130 4.09 2.98 0.79
CA PHE A 130 3.69 2.67 -0.58
C PHE A 130 3.05 3.91 -1.20
N LYS A 131 3.31 4.10 -2.50
CA LYS A 131 2.79 5.20 -3.30
C LYS A 131 1.69 4.70 -4.22
N ILE A 132 0.52 5.30 -4.10
CA ILE A 132 -0.64 5.02 -4.94
C ILE A 132 -1.02 6.31 -5.65
N LYS A 133 -0.88 6.33 -6.98
CA LYS A 133 -1.32 7.48 -7.77
C LYS A 133 -2.73 7.25 -8.25
N TYR A 134 -3.67 8.04 -7.74
CA TYR A 134 -5.04 8.05 -8.20
C TYR A 134 -5.23 9.12 -9.26
N THR A 135 -5.66 8.71 -10.44
CA THR A 135 -6.04 9.62 -11.54
C THR A 135 -7.48 9.30 -11.93
N PRO A 136 -8.46 10.17 -11.58
CA PRO A 136 -9.84 9.95 -11.97
C PRO A 136 -9.98 9.74 -13.48
N ALA A 137 -10.80 8.79 -13.89
CA ALA A 137 -11.11 8.61 -15.30
C ALA A 137 -11.73 9.90 -15.86
N GLU A 138 -11.36 10.28 -17.07
CA GLU A 138 -11.90 11.47 -17.72
C GLU A 138 -13.41 11.32 -17.94
N PHE A 139 -14.18 12.34 -17.49
CA PHE A 139 -15.62 12.37 -17.75
C PHE A 139 -15.88 12.53 -19.25
N SER A 140 -16.43 11.50 -19.87
CA SER A 140 -16.62 11.40 -21.30
C SER A 140 -17.92 10.65 -21.67
N ILE A 141 -18.34 10.77 -22.93
CA ILE A 141 -19.41 9.96 -23.52
C ILE A 141 -18.79 9.01 -24.53
N ASP A 142 -18.96 7.72 -24.30
CA ASP A 142 -18.61 6.64 -25.23
C ASP A 142 -19.84 6.31 -26.07
N THR A 143 -19.71 6.36 -27.39
CA THR A 143 -20.83 6.17 -28.35
C THR A 143 -20.31 5.70 -29.70
N ASP A 144 -21.15 4.98 -30.45
CA ASP A 144 -20.94 4.62 -31.86
C ASP A 144 -21.59 5.59 -32.84
N LEU A 145 -22.09 6.73 -32.32
CA LEU A 145 -22.65 7.79 -33.20
C LEU A 145 -21.55 8.54 -33.95
N TYR A 146 -21.77 8.72 -35.23
CA TYR A 146 -21.02 9.57 -36.13
C TYR A 146 -21.95 10.04 -37.26
N ASP A 147 -21.60 11.13 -37.94
CA ASP A 147 -22.37 11.67 -39.06
C ASP A 147 -22.39 10.67 -40.23
N ARG A 148 -23.58 10.23 -40.64
CA ARG A 148 -23.78 9.26 -41.72
C ARG A 148 -25.17 9.33 -42.31
N THR A 149 -25.30 8.84 -43.56
CA THR A 149 -26.60 8.61 -44.21
C THR A 149 -27.04 7.17 -43.95
N VAL A 150 -28.29 6.97 -43.62
CA VAL A 150 -28.92 5.65 -43.44
C VAL A 150 -30.16 5.56 -44.30
N ASN A 151 -30.53 4.35 -44.73
CA ASN A 151 -31.69 4.12 -45.58
C ASN A 151 -32.91 3.65 -44.80
N ASP A 152 -32.67 3.13 -43.57
CA ASP A 152 -33.73 2.66 -42.66
C ASP A 152 -34.14 3.76 -41.69
N ALA A 153 -35.43 3.90 -41.45
CA ALA A 153 -35.96 4.81 -40.45
C ALA A 153 -35.68 4.31 -39.04
N ASP A 154 -35.64 2.98 -38.80
CA ASP A 154 -35.33 2.42 -37.50
C ASP A 154 -33.82 2.41 -37.26
N PHE A 155 -33.43 3.13 -36.22
CA PHE A 155 -32.04 3.41 -35.92
C PHE A 155 -31.69 3.07 -34.47
N SER A 156 -30.57 2.35 -34.28
CA SER A 156 -30.09 1.95 -32.97
C SER A 156 -28.64 2.37 -32.81
N PHE A 157 -28.28 2.79 -31.60
CA PHE A 157 -26.94 3.16 -31.20
C PHE A 157 -26.73 2.99 -29.70
N TYR A 158 -25.49 3.00 -29.26
CA TYR A 158 -25.19 3.09 -27.85
C TYR A 158 -24.64 4.47 -27.46
N ALA A 159 -24.92 4.89 -26.22
CA ALA A 159 -24.30 6.04 -25.60
C ALA A 159 -24.24 5.83 -24.09
N ARG A 160 -23.05 5.87 -23.52
CA ARG A 160 -22.80 5.69 -22.08
C ARG A 160 -21.77 6.68 -21.58
N MET A 161 -21.87 7.03 -20.31
CA MET A 161 -20.88 7.89 -19.66
C MET A 161 -19.70 7.04 -19.18
N LYS A 162 -18.50 7.64 -19.17
CA LYS A 162 -17.29 7.12 -18.53
C LYS A 162 -16.72 8.18 -17.59
N GLY A 163 -16.05 7.77 -16.54
CA GLY A 163 -15.43 8.68 -15.55
C GLY A 163 -16.45 9.52 -14.78
N GLN A 164 -17.68 9.01 -14.61
CA GLN A 164 -18.76 9.70 -13.92
C GLN A 164 -18.79 9.37 -12.41
N SER A 165 -19.33 10.31 -11.62
CA SER A 165 -19.79 10.05 -10.26
C SER A 165 -21.16 9.36 -10.24
N GLY A 166 -21.57 8.83 -9.07
CA GLY A 166 -22.89 8.19 -8.94
C GLY A 166 -24.11 9.10 -9.18
N SER A 167 -23.91 10.42 -9.29
CA SER A 167 -24.98 11.42 -9.54
C SER A 167 -25.11 11.84 -11.01
N ALA A 168 -24.22 11.38 -11.87
CA ALA A 168 -24.18 11.75 -13.28
C ALA A 168 -25.44 11.31 -14.05
N LYS A 169 -25.86 12.13 -15.01
CA LYS A 169 -27.03 11.89 -15.86
C LYS A 169 -26.70 12.15 -17.31
N LEU A 170 -27.05 11.17 -18.16
CA LEU A 170 -27.01 11.30 -19.61
C LEU A 170 -28.44 11.56 -20.14
N SER A 171 -28.57 12.52 -21.02
CA SER A 171 -29.79 12.79 -21.81
C SER A 171 -29.45 12.65 -23.27
N VAL A 172 -30.21 11.80 -23.96
CA VAL A 172 -30.14 11.61 -25.42
C VAL A 172 -31.39 12.20 -26.04
N ILE A 173 -31.24 13.07 -26.99
CA ILE A 173 -32.32 13.89 -27.58
C ILE A 173 -32.26 13.78 -29.07
N LEU A 174 -33.31 13.28 -29.71
CA LEU A 174 -33.46 13.25 -31.16
C LEU A 174 -34.45 14.35 -31.59
N ASN A 175 -34.02 15.29 -32.47
CA ASN A 175 -34.85 16.36 -33.01
C ASN A 175 -35.65 17.11 -31.94
N GLY A 176 -35.02 17.36 -30.76
CA GLY A 176 -35.64 18.02 -29.61
C GLY A 176 -36.44 17.11 -28.69
N LYS A 177 -36.68 15.85 -29.04
CA LYS A 177 -37.42 14.88 -28.20
C LYS A 177 -36.47 13.94 -27.46
N LYS A 178 -36.61 13.86 -26.13
CA LYS A 178 -35.81 12.96 -25.29
C LYS A 178 -36.12 11.50 -25.59
N LEU A 179 -35.09 10.70 -25.84
CA LEU A 179 -35.17 9.26 -25.98
C LEU A 179 -35.08 8.57 -24.61
N SER A 180 -35.80 7.45 -24.50
CA SER A 180 -35.69 6.54 -23.34
C SER A 180 -34.68 5.46 -23.67
N GLY A 181 -33.81 5.17 -22.72
CA GLY A 181 -32.76 4.16 -22.82
C GLY A 181 -31.82 4.30 -21.62
N ARG A 182 -30.98 3.30 -21.43
CA ARG A 182 -29.94 3.35 -20.39
C ARG A 182 -28.55 3.47 -21.04
N ASP A 183 -28.19 2.49 -21.83
CA ASP A 183 -26.91 2.45 -22.55
C ASP A 183 -27.13 2.25 -24.06
N ASN A 184 -28.21 1.60 -24.42
CA ASN A 184 -28.64 1.40 -25.80
C ASN A 184 -29.94 2.16 -26.08
N TYR A 185 -30.01 2.79 -27.22
CA TYR A 185 -31.11 3.62 -27.67
C TYR A 185 -31.61 3.14 -29.02
N THR A 186 -32.91 3.11 -29.18
CA THR A 186 -33.60 2.88 -30.46
C THR A 186 -34.51 4.06 -30.75
N CYS A 187 -34.59 4.47 -31.98
CA CYS A 187 -35.44 5.57 -32.41
C CYS A 187 -35.86 5.40 -33.87
N THR A 188 -36.92 6.10 -34.27
CA THR A 188 -37.36 6.18 -35.66
C THR A 188 -36.98 7.55 -36.19
N LEU A 189 -36.17 7.57 -37.22
CA LEU A 189 -35.71 8.79 -37.91
C LEU A 189 -36.79 9.33 -38.84
N GLN A 190 -36.77 10.64 -39.04
CA GLN A 190 -37.61 11.30 -40.09
C GLN A 190 -36.83 11.33 -41.39
N SER A 191 -37.53 11.46 -42.51
CA SER A 191 -36.90 11.70 -43.82
C SER A 191 -36.16 13.04 -43.80
N GLY A 192 -34.95 13.07 -44.29
CA GLY A 192 -34.05 14.23 -44.25
C GLY A 192 -33.13 14.22 -43.01
N ASP A 193 -32.71 15.42 -42.61
CA ASP A 193 -31.73 15.59 -41.54
C ASP A 193 -32.33 15.29 -40.17
N ASN A 194 -31.66 14.44 -39.43
CA ASN A 194 -31.94 14.11 -38.01
C ASN A 194 -30.77 14.53 -37.16
N ARG A 195 -31.05 15.12 -36.00
CA ARG A 195 -30.03 15.63 -35.08
C ARG A 195 -30.15 14.94 -33.74
N ILE A 196 -29.11 14.20 -33.39
CA ILE A 196 -29.01 13.55 -32.04
C ILE A 196 -28.07 14.38 -31.17
N ARG A 197 -28.59 14.82 -30.04
CA ARG A 197 -27.82 15.54 -29.02
C ARG A 197 -27.56 14.63 -27.85
N LEU A 198 -26.30 14.51 -27.45
CA LEU A 198 -25.86 13.86 -26.24
C LEU A 198 -25.49 14.91 -25.20
N TYR A 199 -26.24 14.99 -24.14
CA TYR A 199 -25.98 15.91 -23.04
C TYR A 199 -25.76 15.13 -21.77
N ALA A 200 -24.57 15.25 -21.16
CA ALA A 200 -24.21 14.63 -19.90
C ALA A 200 -23.78 15.70 -18.89
N LYS A 201 -24.20 15.51 -17.64
CA LYS A 201 -23.80 16.38 -16.51
C LYS A 201 -23.43 15.52 -15.32
N ASP A 202 -22.31 15.90 -14.66
CA ASP A 202 -21.80 15.31 -13.41
C ASP A 202 -21.23 16.43 -12.55
N GLY A 203 -21.97 16.86 -11.52
CA GLY A 203 -21.63 18.06 -10.74
C GLY A 203 -21.50 19.29 -11.64
N ASP A 204 -20.32 19.90 -11.67
CA ASP A 204 -19.99 21.07 -12.51
C ASP A 204 -19.48 20.67 -13.91
N LYS A 205 -19.12 19.40 -14.11
CA LYS A 205 -18.68 18.88 -15.41
C LYS A 205 -19.89 18.68 -16.32
N LYS A 206 -19.78 19.11 -17.58
CA LYS A 206 -20.81 18.90 -18.59
C LYS A 206 -20.21 18.57 -19.95
N ILE A 207 -20.90 17.74 -20.69
CA ILE A 207 -20.60 17.41 -22.08
C ILE A 207 -21.87 17.67 -22.89
N ASP A 208 -21.73 18.36 -24.02
CA ASP A 208 -22.80 18.69 -24.94
C ASP A 208 -22.29 18.45 -26.37
N ARG A 209 -22.79 17.43 -27.03
CA ARG A 209 -22.39 17.01 -28.39
C ARG A 209 -23.61 16.81 -29.26
N TYR A 210 -23.43 17.10 -30.56
CA TYR A 210 -24.42 16.87 -31.60
C TYR A 210 -23.86 15.95 -32.67
#